data_fe93d5dc8fd1af5ee70c1f55cdfdbaf0
#
_entry.id   fe93d5dc8fd1af5ee70c1f55cdfdbaf0
#
_cell.length_a   1.000
_cell.length_b   1.000
_cell.length_c   1.000
_cell.angle_alpha   90.00
_cell.angle_beta   90.00
_cell.angle_gamma   90.00
#
_symmetry.space_group_name_H-M   'P 1'
#
loop_
_entity.id
_entity.type
_entity.pdbx_description
1 polymer ?
#
loop_
_entity_poly.entity_id
_entity_poly.type
_entity_poly.pdbx_seq_one_letter_code
_entity_poly.pdbx_strand_id
1 'polypeptide(L)'
;MTRFDPCQVGWRLGKAHEPRGGDLWVPWDRTAGVIGPQGSGKTLDLLIPALLAAPGAALVTLTKADDLLLSIGHRSTNGRPCVVLDPFGLAPGLPELVWDPIAGCVDPMVAEKRAKAFTAGTVSGAGARGQGDDAARFYAAEAAKVIQGYFHAAALTGRSLDDVLRWVANPVA
;
A
#
# COMPACT_ATOMS: atom_id res chain seq x y z
N MET A 1 -34.68 -18.75 10.35
CA MET A 1 -33.26 -18.92 10.75
C MET A 1 -32.42 -18.65 9.54
N THR A 2 -31.63 -17.57 9.56
CA THR A 2 -30.65 -17.26 8.48
C THR A 2 -29.55 -18.32 8.52
N ARG A 3 -29.34 -19.01 7.40
CA ARG A 3 -28.26 -20.01 7.30
C ARG A 3 -26.94 -19.32 7.44
N PHE A 4 -26.06 -19.83 8.31
CA PHE A 4 -24.70 -19.32 8.44
C PHE A 4 -23.93 -19.46 7.12
N ASP A 5 -23.34 -18.35 6.65
CA ASP A 5 -22.50 -18.33 5.46
C ASP A 5 -21.02 -18.13 5.88
N PRO A 6 -20.18 -19.15 5.76
CA PRO A 6 -18.77 -19.06 6.14
C PRO A 6 -18.00 -17.97 5.36
N CYS A 7 -18.42 -17.63 4.14
CA CYS A 7 -17.75 -16.62 3.31
C CYS A 7 -17.79 -15.21 3.91
N GLN A 8 -18.75 -14.94 4.81
CA GLN A 8 -18.85 -13.66 5.51
C GLN A 8 -17.78 -13.50 6.60
N VAL A 9 -17.28 -14.60 7.15
CA VAL A 9 -16.35 -14.61 8.28
C VAL A 9 -14.94 -15.08 7.93
N GLY A 10 -14.74 -15.66 6.74
CA GLY A 10 -13.44 -16.15 6.31
C GLY A 10 -13.39 -16.48 4.82
N TRP A 11 -12.23 -16.88 4.36
CA TRP A 11 -12.01 -17.41 3.01
C TRP A 11 -11.64 -18.89 3.08
N ARG A 12 -12.03 -19.63 2.05
CA ARG A 12 -11.80 -21.06 1.98
C ARG A 12 -10.36 -21.35 1.60
N LEU A 13 -9.63 -22.03 2.49
CA LEU A 13 -8.25 -22.47 2.25
C LEU A 13 -8.19 -23.74 1.40
N GLY A 14 -9.12 -24.67 1.61
CA GLY A 14 -9.12 -25.96 0.93
C GLY A 14 -9.98 -27.00 1.66
N LYS A 15 -9.61 -28.27 1.51
CA LYS A 15 -10.23 -29.39 2.23
C LYS A 15 -9.24 -30.05 3.17
N ALA A 16 -9.71 -30.46 4.33
CA ALA A 16 -8.92 -31.25 5.26
C ALA A 16 -8.55 -32.62 4.64
N HIS A 17 -7.28 -32.99 4.79
CA HIS A 17 -6.80 -34.30 4.38
C HIS A 17 -7.12 -35.36 5.44
N GLU A 18 -6.89 -35.03 6.71
CA GLU A 18 -7.15 -35.88 7.86
C GLU A 18 -7.84 -35.06 8.98
N PRO A 19 -9.03 -35.42 9.48
CA PRO A 19 -9.98 -36.41 8.88
C PRO A 19 -10.53 -35.91 7.54
N ARG A 20 -10.84 -36.82 6.64
CA ARG A 20 -11.34 -36.45 5.31
C ARG A 20 -12.64 -35.66 5.35
N GLY A 21 -12.72 -34.64 4.52
CA GLY A 21 -14.00 -34.09 4.05
C GLY A 21 -14.42 -32.72 4.56
N GLY A 22 -13.79 -32.13 5.58
CA GLY A 22 -14.15 -30.78 6.05
C GLY A 22 -13.51 -29.68 5.19
N ASP A 23 -14.25 -28.60 4.90
CA ASP A 23 -13.66 -27.39 4.35
C ASP A 23 -12.85 -26.65 5.44
N LEU A 24 -11.64 -26.24 5.08
CA LEU A 24 -10.77 -25.44 5.92
C LEU A 24 -10.97 -23.95 5.56
N TRP A 25 -11.14 -23.14 6.58
CA TRP A 25 -11.37 -21.70 6.44
C TRP A 25 -10.36 -20.90 7.25
N VAL A 26 -9.94 -19.78 6.70
CA VAL A 26 -9.13 -18.79 7.42
C VAL A 26 -10.05 -17.60 7.71
N PRO A 27 -10.27 -17.25 8.99
CA PRO A 27 -11.09 -16.10 9.36
C PRO A 27 -10.46 -14.78 8.89
N TRP A 28 -11.31 -13.80 8.54
CA TRP A 28 -10.86 -12.48 8.10
C TRP A 28 -10.14 -11.66 9.19
N ASP A 29 -10.36 -11.97 10.44
CA ASP A 29 -9.75 -11.35 11.61
C ASP A 29 -8.40 -11.99 12.01
N ARG A 30 -7.89 -12.92 11.21
CA ARG A 30 -6.64 -13.64 11.48
C ARG A 30 -5.59 -13.42 10.40
N THR A 31 -4.34 -13.34 10.83
CA THR A 31 -3.20 -13.34 9.91
C THR A 31 -2.89 -14.77 9.50
N ALA A 32 -2.69 -14.97 8.21
CA ALA A 32 -2.24 -16.24 7.65
C ALA A 32 -0.87 -16.06 6.97
N GLY A 33 0.05 -17.00 7.22
CA GLY A 33 1.34 -17.09 6.57
C GLY A 33 1.40 -18.28 5.62
N VAL A 34 1.89 -18.08 4.40
CA VAL A 34 2.07 -19.13 3.40
C VAL A 34 3.55 -19.28 3.08
N ILE A 35 4.11 -20.44 3.42
CA ILE A 35 5.52 -20.76 3.20
C ILE A 35 5.60 -21.88 2.16
N GLY A 36 6.44 -21.72 1.16
CA GLY A 36 6.66 -22.72 0.12
C GLY A 36 7.72 -22.25 -0.89
N PRO A 37 8.30 -23.16 -1.65
CA PRO A 37 9.32 -22.83 -2.64
C PRO A 37 8.77 -21.93 -3.76
N GLN A 38 9.66 -21.33 -4.53
CA GLN A 38 9.28 -20.59 -5.73
C GLN A 38 8.56 -21.52 -6.72
N GLY A 39 7.51 -21.03 -7.39
CA GLY A 39 6.74 -21.83 -8.35
C GLY A 39 5.75 -22.83 -7.74
N SER A 40 5.57 -22.88 -6.41
CA SER A 40 4.65 -23.81 -5.73
C SER A 40 3.18 -23.43 -5.78
N GLY A 41 2.76 -22.47 -6.59
CA GLY A 41 1.36 -22.07 -6.72
C GLY A 41 0.81 -21.16 -5.62
N LYS A 42 1.64 -20.69 -4.67
CA LYS A 42 1.16 -19.87 -3.54
C LYS A 42 0.25 -18.71 -3.95
N THR A 43 0.67 -17.96 -4.97
CA THR A 43 -0.11 -16.81 -5.46
C THR A 43 -1.38 -17.28 -6.13
N LEU A 44 -1.28 -18.19 -7.09
CA LEU A 44 -2.40 -18.62 -7.92
C LEU A 44 -3.44 -19.43 -7.13
N ASP A 45 -3.00 -20.35 -6.27
CA ASP A 45 -3.88 -21.31 -5.61
C ASP A 45 -4.42 -20.84 -4.27
N LEU A 46 -3.75 -19.86 -3.63
CA LEU A 46 -4.11 -19.39 -2.29
C LEU A 46 -4.41 -17.88 -2.24
N LEU A 47 -3.47 -17.03 -2.68
CA LEU A 47 -3.60 -15.58 -2.50
C LEU A 47 -4.65 -14.97 -3.41
N ILE A 48 -4.70 -15.37 -4.69
CA ILE A 48 -5.72 -14.87 -5.63
C ILE A 48 -7.12 -15.30 -5.19
N PRO A 49 -7.42 -16.55 -4.86
CA PRO A 49 -8.71 -16.94 -4.31
C PRO A 49 -9.10 -16.18 -3.04
N ALA A 50 -8.17 -15.94 -2.11
CA ALA A 50 -8.40 -15.14 -0.92
C ALA A 50 -8.75 -13.69 -1.26
N LEU A 51 -8.01 -13.07 -2.20
CA LEU A 51 -8.26 -11.72 -2.69
C LEU A 51 -9.65 -11.61 -3.34
N LEU A 52 -10.02 -12.56 -4.18
CA LEU A 52 -11.32 -12.56 -4.86
C LEU A 52 -12.48 -12.78 -3.89
N ALA A 53 -12.28 -13.58 -2.85
CA ALA A 53 -13.28 -13.85 -1.81
C ALA A 53 -13.43 -12.68 -0.82
N ALA A 54 -12.45 -11.79 -0.69
CA ALA A 54 -12.49 -10.69 0.28
C ALA A 54 -13.73 -9.81 0.09
N PRO A 55 -14.58 -9.64 1.14
CA PRO A 55 -15.88 -8.97 1.02
C PRO A 55 -15.76 -7.44 0.91
N GLY A 56 -14.69 -6.87 1.47
CA GLY A 56 -14.45 -5.44 1.54
C GLY A 56 -13.27 -4.97 0.67
N ALA A 57 -12.68 -3.83 1.04
CA ALA A 57 -11.48 -3.31 0.42
C ALA A 57 -10.30 -4.28 0.62
N ALA A 58 -9.41 -4.35 -0.36
CA ALA A 58 -8.20 -5.15 -0.27
C ALA A 58 -7.00 -4.35 -0.76
N LEU A 59 -5.91 -4.41 0.00
CA LEU A 59 -4.61 -3.88 -0.40
C LEU A 59 -3.69 -5.07 -0.71
N VAL A 60 -3.10 -5.07 -1.89
CA VAL A 60 -2.21 -6.14 -2.34
C VAL A 60 -0.89 -5.55 -2.77
N THR A 61 0.22 -6.11 -2.31
CA THR A 61 1.57 -5.78 -2.76
C THR A 61 2.13 -6.94 -3.56
N LEU A 62 2.59 -6.67 -4.78
CA LEU A 62 3.07 -7.66 -5.72
C LEU A 62 4.42 -7.26 -6.29
N THR A 63 5.23 -8.23 -6.62
CA THR A 63 6.52 -8.05 -7.31
C THR A 63 6.45 -8.43 -8.79
N LYS A 64 5.30 -8.98 -9.25
CA LYS A 64 5.08 -9.42 -10.63
C LYS A 64 3.74 -8.90 -11.13
N ALA A 65 3.75 -8.27 -12.30
CA ALA A 65 2.55 -7.77 -12.96
C ALA A 65 1.57 -8.89 -13.37
N ASP A 66 2.09 -10.06 -13.75
CA ASP A 66 1.27 -11.20 -14.19
C ASP A 66 0.25 -11.63 -13.12
N ASP A 67 0.67 -11.66 -11.85
CA ASP A 67 -0.21 -12.03 -10.73
C ASP A 67 -1.37 -11.00 -10.57
N LEU A 68 -1.12 -9.73 -10.89
CA LEU A 68 -2.13 -8.68 -10.88
C LEU A 68 -3.12 -8.84 -12.02
N LEU A 69 -2.64 -9.11 -13.24
CA LEU A 69 -3.49 -9.30 -14.43
C LEU A 69 -4.48 -10.45 -14.27
N LEU A 70 -4.09 -11.52 -13.56
CA LEU A 70 -4.97 -12.67 -13.26
C LEU A 70 -6.13 -12.32 -12.31
N SER A 71 -6.02 -11.29 -11.51
CA SER A 71 -7.01 -10.98 -10.47
C SER A 71 -7.78 -9.68 -10.70
N ILE A 72 -7.18 -8.67 -11.33
CA ILE A 72 -7.75 -7.32 -11.40
C ILE A 72 -9.07 -7.29 -12.17
N GLY A 73 -9.19 -8.01 -13.27
CA GLY A 73 -10.41 -8.09 -14.07
C GLY A 73 -11.58 -8.67 -13.29
N HIS A 74 -11.35 -9.76 -12.58
CA HIS A 74 -12.37 -10.40 -11.74
C HIS A 74 -12.71 -9.57 -10.50
N ARG A 75 -11.72 -8.89 -9.91
CA ARG A 75 -11.94 -8.05 -8.73
C ARG A 75 -12.71 -6.77 -9.07
N SER A 76 -12.50 -6.19 -10.25
CA SER A 76 -13.18 -4.98 -10.71
C SER A 76 -14.61 -5.21 -11.17
N THR A 77 -15.03 -6.45 -11.40
CA THR A 77 -16.44 -6.78 -11.65
C THR A 77 -17.30 -6.37 -10.45
N ASN A 78 -18.56 -6.11 -10.63
CA ASN A 78 -19.51 -5.68 -9.59
C ASN A 78 -19.25 -4.26 -9.03
N GLY A 79 -18.67 -3.36 -9.81
CA GLY A 79 -18.50 -1.95 -9.43
C GLY A 79 -17.43 -1.70 -8.36
N ARG A 80 -16.52 -2.65 -8.12
CA ARG A 80 -15.38 -2.47 -7.23
C ARG A 80 -14.24 -1.80 -7.98
N PRO A 81 -13.89 -0.54 -7.71
CA PRO A 81 -12.77 0.11 -8.38
C PRO A 81 -11.46 -0.55 -7.98
N CYS A 82 -10.61 -0.82 -8.96
CA CYS A 82 -9.25 -1.28 -8.74
C CYS A 82 -8.29 -0.23 -9.30
N VAL A 83 -7.34 0.18 -8.51
CA VAL A 83 -6.29 1.12 -8.89
C VAL A 83 -4.93 0.52 -8.57
N VAL A 84 -3.94 0.86 -9.36
CA VAL A 84 -2.58 0.32 -9.23
C VAL A 84 -1.62 1.45 -8.95
N LEU A 85 -0.87 1.35 -7.84
CA LEU A 85 0.28 2.21 -7.59
C LEU A 85 1.51 1.52 -8.17
N ASP A 86 1.97 1.98 -9.32
CA ASP A 86 3.09 1.39 -10.06
C ASP A 86 4.21 2.40 -10.32
N PRO A 87 5.00 2.75 -9.30
CA PRO A 87 6.06 3.75 -9.43
C PRO A 87 7.22 3.31 -10.33
N PHE A 88 7.26 2.04 -10.72
CA PHE A 88 8.33 1.47 -11.55
C PHE A 88 7.89 1.12 -12.98
N GLY A 89 6.62 1.31 -13.33
CA GLY A 89 6.10 1.01 -14.66
C GLY A 89 6.09 -0.49 -15.00
N LEU A 90 5.87 -1.36 -14.00
CA LEU A 90 5.88 -2.82 -14.18
C LEU A 90 4.59 -3.35 -14.81
N ALA A 91 3.50 -2.60 -14.74
CA ALA A 91 2.17 -3.00 -15.19
C ALA A 91 1.52 -1.93 -16.11
N PRO A 92 2.13 -1.62 -17.26
CA PRO A 92 1.64 -0.57 -18.15
C PRO A 92 0.22 -0.87 -18.66
N GLY A 93 -0.59 0.17 -18.81
CA GLY A 93 -1.96 0.06 -19.34
C GLY A 93 -3.04 -0.31 -18.32
N LEU A 94 -2.68 -0.46 -17.04
CA LEU A 94 -3.65 -0.61 -15.94
C LEU A 94 -4.06 0.76 -15.38
N PRO A 95 -5.23 0.87 -14.70
CA PRO A 95 -5.65 2.09 -14.04
C PRO A 95 -4.63 2.51 -12.96
N GLU A 96 -3.88 3.56 -13.22
CA GLU A 96 -2.81 4.03 -12.34
C GLU A 96 -3.39 4.94 -11.26
N LEU A 97 -2.91 4.75 -10.03
CA LEU A 97 -3.16 5.67 -8.93
C LEU A 97 -2.11 6.79 -8.95
N VAL A 98 -2.55 7.99 -9.29
CA VAL A 98 -1.76 9.21 -9.09
C VAL A 98 -2.07 9.76 -7.71
N TRP A 99 -1.05 9.87 -6.87
CA TRP A 99 -1.18 10.41 -5.53
C TRP A 99 -0.52 11.80 -5.44
N ASP A 100 -1.34 12.78 -5.08
CA ASP A 100 -0.86 14.14 -4.81
C ASP A 100 -0.52 14.32 -3.32
N PRO A 101 0.74 14.52 -2.96
CA PRO A 101 1.17 14.72 -1.57
C PRO A 101 0.65 16.03 -0.96
N ILE A 102 0.23 17.01 -1.77
CA ILE A 102 -0.24 18.32 -1.30
C ILE A 102 -1.73 18.31 -0.99
N ALA A 103 -2.51 17.44 -1.68
CA ALA A 103 -3.95 17.39 -1.48
C ALA A 103 -4.33 17.16 0.00
N GLY A 104 -5.12 18.06 0.58
CA GLY A 104 -5.52 18.03 2.00
C GLY A 104 -4.51 18.67 2.98
N CYS A 105 -3.34 19.14 2.54
CA CYS A 105 -2.36 19.82 3.39
C CYS A 105 -2.77 21.25 3.78
N VAL A 106 -3.97 21.69 3.42
CA VAL A 106 -4.62 22.88 4.04
C VAL A 106 -4.78 22.66 5.56
N ASP A 107 -4.99 21.41 5.99
CA ASP A 107 -4.89 21.04 7.39
C ASP A 107 -3.40 20.86 7.78
N PRO A 108 -2.86 21.66 8.72
CA PRO A 108 -1.45 21.57 9.12
C PRO A 108 -1.09 20.21 9.75
N MET A 109 -2.05 19.50 10.35
CA MET A 109 -1.83 18.15 10.89
C MET A 109 -1.65 17.12 9.77
N VAL A 110 -2.35 17.28 8.65
CA VAL A 110 -2.18 16.45 7.47
C VAL A 110 -0.82 16.73 6.82
N ALA A 111 -0.44 18.01 6.70
CA ALA A 111 0.86 18.42 6.18
C ALA A 111 2.01 17.83 7.03
N GLU A 112 1.90 17.87 8.37
CA GLU A 112 2.88 17.28 9.27
C GLU A 112 3.03 15.77 9.07
N LYS A 113 1.91 15.03 9.06
CA LYS A 113 1.92 13.57 8.87
C LYS A 113 2.56 13.18 7.54
N ARG A 114 2.26 13.91 6.47
CA ARG A 114 2.82 13.64 5.14
C ARG A 114 4.30 13.97 5.06
N ALA A 115 4.72 15.10 5.60
CA ALA A 115 6.14 15.47 5.65
C ALA A 115 6.96 14.42 6.41
N LYS A 116 6.47 13.95 7.55
CA LYS A 116 7.10 12.85 8.31
C LYS A 116 7.18 11.55 7.51
N ALA A 117 6.12 11.21 6.78
CA ALA A 117 6.11 10.01 5.93
C ALA A 117 7.14 10.11 4.79
N PHE A 118 7.29 11.29 4.17
CA PHE A 118 8.30 11.53 3.13
C PHE A 118 9.73 11.34 3.63
N THR A 119 10.04 11.84 4.82
CA THR A 119 11.39 11.75 5.39
C THR A 119 11.69 10.41 6.05
N ALA A 120 10.67 9.66 6.45
CA ALA A 120 10.86 8.33 7.07
C ALA A 120 11.59 7.34 6.12
N GLY A 121 11.32 7.41 4.81
CA GLY A 121 11.98 6.58 3.81
C GLY A 121 13.49 6.82 3.70
N THR A 122 13.96 8.03 3.98
CA THR A 122 15.39 8.38 3.89
C THR A 122 16.23 7.75 5.01
N VAL A 123 15.62 7.46 6.15
CA VAL A 123 16.28 6.84 7.31
C VAL A 123 16.24 5.30 7.22
N SER A 124 15.19 4.74 6.64
CA SER A 124 15.00 3.28 6.58
C SER A 124 15.85 2.59 5.49
N GLY A 125 16.36 3.32 4.51
CA GLY A 125 17.14 2.77 3.39
C GLY A 125 18.64 2.57 3.68
N ALA A 126 19.17 3.18 4.72
CA ALA A 126 20.55 2.96 5.13
C ALA A 126 20.59 1.82 6.16
N GLY A 127 21.09 0.66 5.78
CA GLY A 127 21.32 -0.49 6.66
C GLY A 127 22.29 -0.21 7.81
N ALA A 128 22.05 0.83 8.58
CA ALA A 128 22.91 1.35 9.63
C ALA A 128 22.35 1.03 11.01
N ARG A 129 22.86 -0.03 11.60
CA ARG A 129 22.92 -0.18 13.04
C ARG A 129 24.25 0.44 13.51
N GLY A 130 24.30 1.75 13.76
CA GLY A 130 25.51 2.43 14.21
C GLY A 130 25.27 3.90 14.54
N GLN A 131 26.28 4.56 15.11
CA GLN A 131 26.31 5.95 15.59
C GLN A 131 25.92 7.01 14.55
N GLY A 132 25.86 6.65 13.25
CA GLY A 132 25.34 7.52 12.18
C GLY A 132 23.81 7.60 12.10
N ASP A 133 23.08 6.77 12.82
CA ASP A 133 21.62 6.69 12.78
C ASP A 133 20.95 7.89 13.49
N ASP A 134 21.56 8.41 14.54
CA ASP A 134 21.01 9.55 15.29
C ASP A 134 21.12 10.87 14.50
N ALA A 135 22.23 11.09 13.80
CA ALA A 135 22.39 12.26 12.93
C ALA A 135 21.39 12.21 11.75
N ALA A 136 21.25 11.06 11.11
CA ALA A 136 20.28 10.87 10.03
C ALA A 136 18.83 11.11 10.49
N ARG A 137 18.46 10.62 11.66
CA ARG A 137 17.15 10.87 12.27
C ARG A 137 16.94 12.35 12.60
N PHE A 138 17.95 13.01 13.13
CA PHE A 138 17.89 14.43 13.40
C PHE A 138 17.64 15.24 12.11
N TYR A 139 18.45 15.02 11.06
CA TYR A 139 18.25 15.70 9.78
C TYR A 139 16.91 15.39 9.12
N ALA A 140 16.43 14.14 9.21
CA ALA A 140 15.12 13.78 8.71
C ALA A 140 13.98 14.50 9.46
N ALA A 141 14.13 14.67 10.78
CA ALA A 141 13.14 15.39 11.58
C ALA A 141 13.13 16.90 11.25
N GLU A 142 14.30 17.52 11.04
CA GLU A 142 14.39 18.93 10.62
C GLU A 142 13.87 19.13 9.18
N ALA A 143 14.21 18.23 8.26
CA ALA A 143 13.68 18.23 6.91
C ALA A 143 12.14 18.10 6.89
N ALA A 144 11.57 17.28 7.76
CA ALA A 144 10.11 17.14 7.87
C ALA A 144 9.43 18.47 8.23
N LYS A 145 10.01 19.28 9.09
CA LYS A 145 9.46 20.60 9.47
C LYS A 145 9.42 21.55 8.28
N VAL A 146 10.50 21.56 7.48
CA VAL A 146 10.60 22.39 6.28
C VAL A 146 9.59 21.94 5.21
N ILE A 147 9.53 20.63 4.94
CA ILE A 147 8.59 20.03 3.98
C ILE A 147 7.15 20.29 4.40
N GLN A 148 6.82 20.19 5.70
CA GLN A 148 5.52 20.51 6.24
C GLN A 148 5.11 21.95 5.88
N GLY A 149 6.01 22.93 6.07
CA GLY A 149 5.76 24.31 5.73
C GLY A 149 5.47 24.51 4.23
N TYR A 150 6.27 23.88 3.38
CA TYR A 150 6.08 23.95 1.93
C TYR A 150 4.77 23.29 1.48
N PHE A 151 4.44 22.10 1.98
CA PHE A 151 3.19 21.42 1.64
C PHE A 151 1.97 22.22 2.09
N HIS A 152 2.01 22.78 3.29
CA HIS A 152 0.93 23.62 3.79
C HIS A 152 0.78 24.91 2.96
N ALA A 153 1.87 25.60 2.67
CA ALA A 153 1.87 26.80 1.83
C ALA A 153 1.35 26.52 0.41
N ALA A 154 1.81 25.41 -0.20
CA ALA A 154 1.37 25.00 -1.53
C ALA A 154 -0.16 24.71 -1.54
N ALA A 155 -0.65 23.98 -0.54
CA ALA A 155 -2.09 23.68 -0.42
C ALA A 155 -2.94 24.93 -0.23
N LEU A 156 -2.50 25.89 0.59
CA LEU A 156 -3.20 27.17 0.81
C LEU A 156 -3.26 28.04 -0.43
N THR A 157 -2.24 27.97 -1.27
CA THR A 157 -2.08 28.81 -2.47
C THR A 157 -2.45 28.12 -3.78
N GLY A 158 -2.93 26.87 -3.73
CA GLY A 158 -3.28 26.08 -4.91
C GLY A 158 -2.07 25.76 -5.82
N ARG A 159 -0.88 25.62 -5.22
CA ARG A 159 0.36 25.27 -5.92
C ARG A 159 0.57 23.76 -5.96
N SER A 160 1.35 23.35 -6.96
CA SER A 160 1.68 21.94 -7.21
C SER A 160 2.95 21.49 -6.51
N LEU A 161 3.24 20.18 -6.56
CA LEU A 161 4.50 19.63 -6.10
C LEU A 161 5.70 20.20 -6.89
N ASP A 162 5.52 20.52 -8.18
CA ASP A 162 6.58 21.15 -9.00
C ASP A 162 6.95 22.55 -8.47
N ASP A 163 5.98 23.31 -7.96
CA ASP A 163 6.24 24.58 -7.31
C ASP A 163 7.05 24.38 -6.02
N VAL A 164 6.70 23.37 -5.22
CA VAL A 164 7.47 23.02 -4.01
C VAL A 164 8.91 22.63 -4.37
N LEU A 165 9.11 21.85 -5.43
CA LEU A 165 10.45 21.48 -5.90
C LEU A 165 11.27 22.72 -6.32
N ARG A 166 10.63 23.69 -6.99
CA ARG A 166 11.28 24.97 -7.34
C ARG A 166 11.66 25.77 -6.10
N TRP A 167 10.79 25.83 -5.10
CA TRP A 167 11.09 26.55 -3.84
C TRP A 167 12.26 25.92 -3.08
N VAL A 168 12.32 24.57 -3.06
CA VAL A 168 13.45 23.86 -2.44
C VAL A 168 14.75 24.08 -3.21
N ALA A 169 14.68 24.10 -4.55
CA ALA A 169 15.86 24.34 -5.39
C ALA A 169 16.35 25.80 -5.35
N ASN A 170 15.47 26.77 -5.08
CA ASN A 170 15.78 28.18 -5.05
C ASN A 170 15.09 28.93 -3.89
N PRO A 171 15.54 28.72 -2.65
CA PRO A 171 14.84 29.21 -1.45
C PRO A 171 14.86 30.73 -1.26
N VAL A 172 15.56 31.49 -2.15
CA VAL A 172 15.72 32.95 -2.05
C VAL A 172 14.91 33.69 -3.13
N ALA A 173 14.14 32.96 -3.94
CA ALA A 173 13.36 33.53 -5.04
C ALA A 173 11.95 33.93 -4.59
#